data_171dfecc9c3255132da8315431ea32f0
#
_entry.id   171dfecc9c3255132da8315431ea32f0
#
_cell.length_a   1.000
_cell.length_b   1.000
_cell.length_c   1.000
_cell.angle_alpha   90.00
_cell.angle_beta   90.00
_cell.angle_gamma   90.00
#
_symmetry.space_group_name_H-M   'P 1'
#
loop_
_entity.id
_entity.type
_entity.pdbx_description
1 polymer ?
#
loop_
_entity_poly.entity_id
_entity_poly.type
_entity_poly.pdbx_seq_one_letter_code
_entity_poly.pdbx_strand_id
1 'polypeptide(L)'
;MKMSYYYTIHLFILVSVSTSLNGICQADPTDGFTRLPLNDDNIKLQKPYNEPLDDRYSFDDGVRKLWVYTNDKPYKQGSPTRPRTEVRINGYDYSSGIWQFEGYAYVPKGTSGVTIMQIHGARQGATTLQLRIYNGDLKYYKFDVIEKNLYDKWFRVNVIHNVDEGELTVFINGIKKYVKNDQGPGDLYFKCGVYAAPAGSSKYMESRWKGIKIFKK
;
A
#
# COMPACT_ATOMS: atom_id res chain seq x y z
N MET A 1 -66.87 23.91 -52.33
CA MET A 1 -66.53 22.83 -51.40
C MET A 1 -65.17 23.17 -50.77
N LYS A 2 -65.14 23.72 -49.53
CA LYS A 2 -63.92 24.13 -48.85
C LYS A 2 -63.51 22.99 -47.90
N MET A 3 -62.33 22.39 -48.10
CA MET A 3 -61.75 21.38 -47.23
C MET A 3 -60.93 22.10 -46.14
N SER A 4 -61.32 21.92 -44.92
CA SER A 4 -60.64 22.46 -43.75
C SER A 4 -59.64 21.39 -43.22
N TYR A 5 -58.34 21.70 -43.17
CA TYR A 5 -57.32 20.86 -42.61
C TYR A 5 -57.11 21.25 -41.17
N TYR A 6 -57.35 20.30 -40.24
CA TYR A 6 -57.01 20.45 -38.85
C TYR A 6 -55.58 19.91 -38.62
N TYR A 7 -54.67 20.78 -38.20
CA TYR A 7 -53.31 20.39 -37.73
C TYR A 7 -53.37 20.05 -36.24
N THR A 8 -53.13 18.82 -35.93
CA THR A 8 -52.97 18.40 -34.52
C THR A 8 -51.53 18.63 -34.10
N ILE A 9 -51.30 19.58 -33.22
CA ILE A 9 -49.97 19.85 -32.65
C ILE A 9 -49.76 18.88 -31.46
N HIS A 10 -48.83 17.94 -31.62
CA HIS A 10 -48.40 17.09 -30.51
C HIS A 10 -47.29 17.80 -29.73
N LEU A 11 -47.62 18.23 -28.51
CA LEU A 11 -46.67 18.80 -27.57
C LEU A 11 -45.90 17.69 -26.89
N PHE A 12 -44.66 17.45 -27.28
CA PHE A 12 -43.74 16.55 -26.55
C PHE A 12 -43.20 17.28 -25.34
N ILE A 13 -43.65 16.89 -24.13
CA ILE A 13 -43.06 17.34 -22.87
C ILE A 13 -41.83 16.46 -22.61
N LEU A 14 -40.62 17.03 -22.82
CA LEU A 14 -39.36 16.42 -22.39
C LEU A 14 -39.23 16.58 -20.86
N VAL A 15 -39.52 15.53 -20.12
CA VAL A 15 -39.22 15.46 -18.71
C VAL A 15 -37.74 15.11 -18.56
N SER A 16 -36.90 16.12 -18.27
CA SER A 16 -35.52 15.90 -17.90
C SER A 16 -35.46 15.41 -16.46
N VAL A 17 -35.22 14.10 -16.26
CA VAL A 17 -34.92 13.52 -14.97
C VAL A 17 -33.46 13.83 -14.66
N SER A 18 -33.23 14.90 -13.92
CA SER A 18 -31.91 15.16 -13.30
C SER A 18 -31.68 14.18 -12.14
N THR A 19 -31.00 13.08 -12.40
CA THR A 19 -30.46 12.23 -11.35
C THR A 19 -29.29 12.98 -10.69
N SER A 20 -29.55 13.62 -9.57
CA SER A 20 -28.48 14.09 -8.68
C SER A 20 -27.76 12.85 -8.15
N LEU A 21 -26.61 12.54 -8.72
CA LEU A 21 -25.64 11.60 -8.12
C LEU A 21 -25.14 12.25 -6.82
N ASN A 22 -25.82 11.97 -5.72
CA ASN A 22 -25.26 12.18 -4.38
C ASN A 22 -24.08 11.22 -4.25
N GLY A 23 -22.92 11.63 -4.77
CA GLY A 23 -21.67 10.96 -4.46
C GLY A 23 -21.47 11.04 -2.95
N ILE A 24 -21.66 9.92 -2.24
CA ILE A 24 -21.23 9.79 -0.85
C ILE A 24 -19.72 10.07 -0.90
N CYS A 25 -19.32 11.26 -0.46
CA CYS A 25 -17.92 11.60 -0.29
C CYS A 25 -17.37 10.64 0.77
N GLN A 26 -16.68 9.60 0.35
CA GLN A 26 -16.02 8.71 1.29
C GLN A 26 -14.97 9.52 2.03
N ALA A 27 -15.03 9.55 3.37
CA ALA A 27 -14.06 10.23 4.20
C ALA A 27 -12.63 9.74 3.88
N ASP A 28 -11.67 10.66 3.89
CA ASP A 28 -10.28 10.28 3.65
C ASP A 28 -9.81 9.33 4.78
N PRO A 29 -9.06 8.26 4.47
CA PRO A 29 -8.57 7.34 5.51
C PRO A 29 -7.78 8.02 6.63
N THR A 30 -7.26 9.22 6.41
CA THR A 30 -6.49 9.98 7.41
C THR A 30 -7.34 10.90 8.29
N ASP A 31 -8.64 11.03 8.00
CA ASP A 31 -9.52 11.89 8.78
C ASP A 31 -9.60 11.44 10.24
N GLY A 32 -9.43 12.39 11.17
CA GLY A 32 -9.40 12.13 12.60
C GLY A 32 -8.10 11.53 13.13
N PHE A 33 -7.05 11.44 12.30
CA PHE A 33 -5.72 11.04 12.72
C PHE A 33 -4.78 12.24 12.87
N THR A 34 -3.85 12.15 13.81
CA THR A 34 -2.75 13.10 13.98
C THR A 34 -1.52 12.60 13.24
N ARG A 35 -1.00 13.41 12.31
CA ARG A 35 0.25 13.10 11.61
C ARG A 35 1.43 13.27 12.55
N LEU A 36 2.32 12.26 12.58
CA LEU A 36 3.57 12.30 13.32
C LEU A 36 4.71 12.84 12.44
N PRO A 37 5.65 13.62 13.00
CA PRO A 37 6.80 14.10 12.24
C PRO A 37 7.69 12.93 11.83
N LEU A 38 8.17 12.95 10.58
CA LEU A 38 9.20 12.02 10.07
C LEU A 38 10.39 12.83 9.59
N ASN A 39 11.57 12.46 10.08
CA ASN A 39 12.86 12.96 9.63
C ASN A 39 13.78 11.78 9.22
N ASP A 40 15.02 12.06 8.88
CA ASP A 40 15.95 11.02 8.41
C ASP A 40 16.28 9.98 9.48
N ASP A 41 16.24 10.30 10.78
CA ASP A 41 16.45 9.35 11.88
C ASP A 41 15.35 8.28 11.94
N ASN A 42 14.17 8.62 11.42
CA ASN A 42 13.06 7.67 11.32
C ASN A 42 13.19 6.71 10.12
N ILE A 43 14.12 6.97 9.20
CA ILE A 43 14.29 6.19 7.95
C ILE A 43 15.49 5.24 8.09
N LYS A 44 15.25 4.06 8.63
CA LYS A 44 16.31 3.05 8.75
C LYS A 44 16.30 2.10 7.56
N LEU A 45 17.34 2.18 6.73
CA LEU A 45 17.47 1.32 5.56
C LEU A 45 18.01 -0.06 5.95
N GLN A 46 17.37 -1.10 5.43
CA GLN A 46 17.79 -2.49 5.50
C GLN A 46 18.04 -2.97 4.07
N LYS A 47 19.24 -3.45 3.77
CA LYS A 47 19.65 -3.93 2.44
C LYS A 47 20.44 -5.24 2.57
N PRO A 48 20.78 -5.93 1.49
CA PRO A 48 21.70 -7.06 1.56
C PRO A 48 22.98 -6.66 2.26
N TYR A 49 23.45 -7.49 3.19
CA TYR A 49 24.54 -7.12 4.11
C TYR A 49 25.87 -6.84 3.41
N ASN A 50 26.09 -7.47 2.26
CA ASN A 50 27.32 -7.39 1.47
C ASN A 50 27.29 -6.39 0.30
N GLU A 51 26.15 -5.75 0.04
CA GLU A 51 26.04 -4.81 -1.06
C GLU A 51 26.23 -3.36 -0.58
N PRO A 52 26.81 -2.47 -1.37
CA PRO A 52 26.75 -1.02 -1.12
C PRO A 52 25.31 -0.50 -1.12
N LEU A 53 25.07 0.61 -0.43
CA LEU A 53 23.72 1.17 -0.34
C LEU A 53 23.21 1.59 -1.73
N ASP A 54 24.03 2.31 -2.47
CA ASP A 54 23.68 2.89 -3.76
C ASP A 54 23.41 1.85 -4.87
N ASP A 55 23.83 0.60 -4.63
CA ASP A 55 23.53 -0.52 -5.52
C ASP A 55 22.14 -1.14 -5.27
N ARG A 56 21.42 -0.68 -4.25
CA ARG A 56 20.09 -1.22 -3.87
C ARG A 56 19.08 -0.15 -3.46
N TYR A 57 19.49 1.11 -3.41
CA TYR A 57 18.67 2.22 -2.98
C TYR A 57 19.11 3.52 -3.64
N SER A 58 18.15 4.35 -4.01
CA SER A 58 18.38 5.76 -4.30
C SER A 58 17.25 6.62 -3.75
N PHE A 59 17.56 7.89 -3.48
CA PHE A 59 16.57 8.89 -3.09
C PHE A 59 16.82 10.15 -3.92
N ASP A 60 15.88 10.46 -4.80
CA ASP A 60 15.94 11.58 -5.71
C ASP A 60 14.56 12.21 -5.87
N ASP A 61 14.48 13.53 -5.86
CA ASP A 61 13.24 14.31 -6.00
C ASP A 61 12.08 13.78 -5.13
N GLY A 62 12.37 13.47 -3.86
CA GLY A 62 11.37 12.96 -2.91
C GLY A 62 10.93 11.52 -3.13
N VAL A 63 11.50 10.84 -4.13
CA VAL A 63 11.21 9.44 -4.47
C VAL A 63 12.32 8.52 -3.97
N ARG A 64 11.97 7.55 -3.16
CA ARG A 64 12.84 6.46 -2.72
C ARG A 64 12.66 5.27 -3.66
N LYS A 65 13.69 4.91 -4.40
CA LYS A 65 13.74 3.69 -5.21
C LYS A 65 14.49 2.61 -4.44
N LEU A 66 13.87 1.45 -4.31
CA LEU A 66 14.41 0.32 -3.55
C LEU A 66 14.32 -0.92 -4.42
N TRP A 67 15.43 -1.67 -4.52
CA TRP A 67 15.45 -2.89 -5.34
C TRP A 67 16.35 -3.97 -4.76
N VAL A 68 16.09 -5.21 -5.17
CA VAL A 68 16.94 -6.37 -4.91
C VAL A 68 16.90 -7.34 -6.07
N TYR A 69 17.91 -8.20 -6.12
CA TYR A 69 17.92 -9.40 -6.95
C TYR A 69 17.63 -10.64 -6.11
N THR A 70 17.06 -11.67 -6.70
CA THR A 70 16.72 -12.92 -5.98
C THR A 70 17.92 -13.65 -5.41
N ASN A 71 19.10 -13.45 -6.00
CA ASN A 71 20.38 -14.06 -5.58
C ASN A 71 21.16 -13.18 -4.57
N ASP A 72 20.64 -12.01 -4.22
CA ASP A 72 21.23 -11.19 -3.16
C ASP A 72 21.25 -11.93 -1.82
N LYS A 73 22.16 -11.52 -0.96
CA LYS A 73 22.24 -12.04 0.41
C LYS A 73 21.13 -11.42 1.29
N PRO A 74 20.81 -12.05 2.43
CA PRO A 74 19.87 -11.47 3.38
C PRO A 74 20.39 -10.16 3.98
N TYR A 75 19.54 -9.46 4.74
CA TYR A 75 19.93 -8.25 5.47
C TYR A 75 21.02 -8.49 6.53
N LYS A 76 20.98 -9.64 7.22
CA LYS A 76 21.99 -10.02 8.23
C LYS A 76 22.72 -11.27 7.77
N GLN A 77 24.04 -11.26 7.92
CA GLN A 77 24.84 -12.44 7.65
C GLN A 77 24.37 -13.63 8.50
N GLY A 78 24.27 -14.81 7.90
CA GLY A 78 23.78 -16.03 8.55
C GLY A 78 22.26 -16.10 8.74
N SER A 79 21.49 -15.06 8.38
CA SER A 79 20.04 -15.11 8.47
C SER A 79 19.44 -16.02 7.40
N PRO A 80 18.43 -16.84 7.72
CA PRO A 80 17.70 -17.65 6.72
C PRO A 80 16.66 -16.82 5.91
N THR A 81 16.56 -15.52 6.18
CA THR A 81 15.58 -14.66 5.49
C THR A 81 15.98 -14.36 4.04
N ARG A 82 15.01 -13.99 3.22
CA ARG A 82 15.21 -13.62 1.84
C ARG A 82 15.82 -12.21 1.70
N PRO A 83 16.39 -11.88 0.52
CA PRO A 83 16.90 -10.54 0.23
C PRO A 83 15.83 -9.46 0.43
N ARG A 84 16.28 -8.29 0.87
CA ARG A 84 15.43 -7.12 1.02
C ARG A 84 16.20 -5.81 0.83
N THR A 85 15.50 -4.81 0.33
CA THR A 85 15.83 -3.41 0.53
C THR A 85 14.57 -2.69 0.98
N GLU A 86 14.53 -2.33 2.26
CA GLU A 86 13.35 -1.78 2.92
C GLU A 86 13.73 -0.58 3.78
N VAL A 87 12.82 0.39 3.82
CA VAL A 87 12.76 1.38 4.89
C VAL A 87 12.02 0.73 6.07
N ARG A 88 12.65 0.67 7.24
CA ARG A 88 11.98 0.48 8.53
C ARG A 88 11.69 1.87 9.10
N ILE A 89 10.45 2.13 9.46
CA ILE A 89 10.11 3.33 10.22
C ILE A 89 10.57 3.12 11.64
N ASN A 90 11.53 3.95 12.08
CA ASN A 90 12.18 3.88 13.39
C ASN A 90 11.62 4.94 14.33
N GLY A 91 11.57 4.66 15.65
CA GLY A 91 11.11 5.60 16.66
C GLY A 91 9.58 5.68 16.83
N TYR A 92 8.84 4.90 16.02
CA TYR A 92 7.38 4.78 16.12
C TYR A 92 6.96 3.31 16.22
N ASP A 93 7.70 2.54 17.02
CA ASP A 93 7.31 1.18 17.37
C ASP A 93 6.12 1.24 18.34
N TYR A 94 5.17 0.33 18.20
CA TYR A 94 3.90 0.41 18.93
C TYR A 94 3.37 -0.97 19.33
N SER A 95 2.63 -1.00 20.44
CA SER A 95 2.01 -2.23 20.98
C SER A 95 0.53 -2.03 21.36
N SER A 96 -0.02 -0.83 21.16
CA SER A 96 -1.40 -0.47 21.48
C SER A 96 -1.86 0.75 20.67
N GLY A 97 -3.16 1.05 20.68
CA GLY A 97 -3.76 2.20 20.01
C GLY A 97 -3.97 2.00 18.52
N ILE A 98 -4.32 3.07 17.83
CA ILE A 98 -4.63 3.04 16.40
C ILE A 98 -3.56 3.78 15.63
N TRP A 99 -2.88 3.07 14.75
CA TRP A 99 -1.76 3.58 13.95
C TRP A 99 -2.05 3.48 12.47
N GLN A 100 -1.50 4.40 11.68
CA GLN A 100 -1.67 4.37 10.24
C GLN A 100 -0.38 4.71 9.52
N PHE A 101 -0.07 3.90 8.51
CA PHE A 101 0.91 4.19 7.47
C PHE A 101 0.20 4.75 6.24
N GLU A 102 0.77 5.78 5.64
CA GLU A 102 0.42 6.28 4.31
C GLU A 102 1.68 6.40 3.45
N GLY A 103 1.55 6.09 2.16
CA GLY A 103 2.58 6.35 1.16
C GLY A 103 2.07 6.12 -0.25
N TYR A 104 2.72 6.75 -1.22
CA TYR A 104 2.49 6.46 -2.63
C TYR A 104 3.52 5.45 -3.10
N ALA A 105 3.04 4.33 -3.61
CA ALA A 105 3.84 3.24 -4.15
C ALA A 105 3.78 3.22 -5.69
N TYR A 106 4.88 2.82 -6.30
CA TYR A 106 4.97 2.48 -7.71
C TYR A 106 5.74 1.16 -7.86
N VAL A 107 5.24 0.26 -8.68
CA VAL A 107 5.88 -1.03 -8.95
C VAL A 107 6.01 -1.20 -10.46
N PRO A 108 7.23 -1.32 -11.01
CA PRO A 108 7.42 -1.50 -12.44
C PRO A 108 6.98 -2.91 -12.89
N LYS A 109 6.51 -2.99 -14.12
CA LYS A 109 6.21 -4.27 -14.79
C LYS A 109 7.41 -5.20 -14.73
N GLY A 110 7.16 -6.48 -14.50
CA GLY A 110 8.21 -7.49 -14.34
C GLY A 110 8.62 -7.76 -12.89
N THR A 111 8.27 -6.88 -11.95
CA THR A 111 8.41 -7.13 -10.50
C THR A 111 7.30 -8.06 -10.02
N SER A 112 7.64 -9.21 -9.46
CA SER A 112 6.67 -10.17 -8.92
C SER A 112 7.26 -10.95 -7.74
N GLY A 113 6.39 -11.51 -6.89
CA GLY A 113 6.81 -12.26 -5.70
C GLY A 113 7.57 -11.40 -4.70
N VAL A 114 7.06 -10.21 -4.41
CA VAL A 114 7.72 -9.23 -3.54
C VAL A 114 6.75 -8.59 -2.56
N THR A 115 7.14 -8.50 -1.30
CA THR A 115 6.47 -7.67 -0.30
C THR A 115 6.91 -6.23 -0.48
N ILE A 116 5.97 -5.33 -0.69
CA ILE A 116 6.24 -3.90 -0.86
C ILE A 116 5.97 -3.08 0.42
N MET A 117 5.12 -3.60 1.31
CA MET A 117 4.79 -2.98 2.60
C MET A 117 4.47 -4.08 3.60
N GLN A 118 4.88 -3.90 4.87
CA GLN A 118 4.57 -4.84 5.93
C GLN A 118 4.50 -4.16 7.31
N ILE A 119 3.73 -4.77 8.21
CA ILE A 119 3.78 -4.53 9.64
C ILE A 119 4.52 -5.73 10.27
N HIS A 120 5.66 -5.45 10.87
CA HIS A 120 6.54 -6.45 11.50
C HIS A 120 6.48 -6.32 13.02
N GLY A 121 6.82 -7.39 13.73
CA GLY A 121 6.93 -7.41 15.19
C GLY A 121 5.83 -8.21 15.88
N ALA A 122 4.85 -8.77 15.15
CA ALA A 122 3.85 -9.64 15.74
C ALA A 122 4.49 -10.87 16.42
N ARG A 123 3.95 -11.26 17.58
CA ARG A 123 4.45 -12.40 18.35
C ARG A 123 4.35 -13.71 17.57
N GLN A 124 3.26 -13.89 16.81
CA GLN A 124 3.06 -15.04 15.95
C GLN A 124 3.46 -14.69 14.51
N GLY A 125 4.36 -15.47 13.90
CA GLY A 125 4.74 -15.34 12.49
C GLY A 125 5.59 -14.12 12.13
N ALA A 126 6.09 -13.35 13.11
CA ALA A 126 6.94 -12.17 12.95
C ALA A 126 6.31 -10.98 12.18
N THR A 127 5.26 -11.17 11.40
CA THR A 127 4.57 -10.11 10.67
C THR A 127 3.06 -10.30 10.77
N THR A 128 2.34 -9.22 11.02
CA THR A 128 0.87 -9.25 11.03
C THR A 128 0.27 -8.89 9.66
N LEU A 129 1.03 -8.16 8.83
CA LEU A 129 0.65 -7.79 7.47
C LEU A 129 1.84 -7.90 6.53
N GLN A 130 1.61 -8.47 5.35
CA GLN A 130 2.48 -8.29 4.19
C GLN A 130 1.63 -8.01 2.94
N LEU A 131 1.82 -6.84 2.36
CA LEU A 131 1.26 -6.49 1.06
C LEU A 131 2.26 -6.89 -0.03
N ARG A 132 1.90 -7.91 -0.82
CA ARG A 132 2.77 -8.49 -1.85
C ARG A 132 2.23 -8.22 -3.24
N ILE A 133 3.14 -7.97 -4.17
CA ILE A 133 2.83 -7.92 -5.60
C ILE A 133 3.13 -9.29 -6.22
N TYR A 134 2.12 -9.85 -6.90
CA TYR A 134 2.26 -11.00 -7.78
C TYR A 134 1.60 -10.68 -9.13
N ASN A 135 2.38 -10.63 -10.20
CA ASN A 135 1.92 -10.35 -11.57
C ASN A 135 1.07 -9.08 -11.69
N GLY A 136 1.42 -8.03 -10.92
CA GLY A 136 0.70 -6.74 -10.90
C GLY A 136 -0.45 -6.65 -9.93
N ASP A 137 -0.84 -7.74 -9.30
CA ASP A 137 -1.89 -7.76 -8.29
C ASP A 137 -1.29 -7.61 -6.89
N LEU A 138 -1.90 -6.73 -6.08
CA LEU A 138 -1.61 -6.58 -4.67
C LEU A 138 -2.37 -7.62 -3.86
N LYS A 139 -1.66 -8.37 -3.02
CA LYS A 139 -2.22 -9.46 -2.22
C LYS A 139 -1.83 -9.36 -0.75
N TYR A 140 -2.70 -9.92 0.11
CA TYR A 140 -2.34 -10.25 1.48
C TYR A 140 -1.51 -11.53 1.47
N TYR A 141 -0.21 -11.43 1.76
CA TYR A 141 0.77 -12.51 1.55
C TYR A 141 0.70 -13.05 0.11
N LYS A 142 0.30 -14.31 -0.07
CA LYS A 142 0.06 -14.95 -1.38
C LYS A 142 -1.42 -15.29 -1.61
N PHE A 143 -2.29 -14.90 -0.68
CA PHE A 143 -3.68 -15.36 -0.62
C PHE A 143 -4.64 -14.35 -1.28
N ASP A 144 -5.27 -13.53 -0.46
CA ASP A 144 -6.38 -12.66 -0.87
C ASP A 144 -5.90 -11.55 -1.80
N VAL A 145 -6.58 -11.37 -2.94
CA VAL A 145 -6.34 -10.25 -3.86
C VAL A 145 -7.01 -9.00 -3.28
N ILE A 146 -6.21 -7.96 -3.04
CA ILE A 146 -6.66 -6.67 -2.50
C ILE A 146 -6.97 -5.70 -3.64
N GLU A 147 -6.08 -5.61 -4.64
CA GLU A 147 -6.23 -4.75 -5.80
C GLU A 147 -5.51 -5.37 -7.00
N LYS A 148 -6.02 -5.12 -8.22
CA LYS A 148 -5.48 -5.67 -9.46
C LYS A 148 -4.81 -4.61 -10.32
N ASN A 149 -3.91 -5.07 -11.19
CA ASN A 149 -3.33 -4.27 -12.29
C ASN A 149 -2.63 -3.00 -11.82
N LEU A 150 -1.71 -3.09 -10.83
CA LEU A 150 -1.02 -1.96 -10.23
C LEU A 150 0.34 -1.61 -10.86
N TYR A 151 0.76 -2.32 -11.90
CA TYR A 151 2.03 -2.00 -12.58
C TYR A 151 2.04 -0.62 -13.24
N ASP A 152 3.21 -0.01 -13.24
CA ASP A 152 3.57 1.19 -14.00
C ASP A 152 2.70 2.42 -13.70
N LYS A 153 2.12 2.48 -12.50
CA LYS A 153 1.36 3.63 -12.02
C LYS A 153 1.56 3.87 -10.53
N TRP A 154 1.49 5.11 -10.10
CA TRP A 154 1.45 5.47 -8.70
C TRP A 154 0.09 5.14 -8.10
N PHE A 155 0.09 4.55 -6.93
CA PHE A 155 -1.12 4.31 -6.13
C PHE A 155 -0.86 4.63 -4.66
N ARG A 156 -1.84 5.25 -4.02
CA ARG A 156 -1.81 5.57 -2.60
C ARG A 156 -2.16 4.33 -1.79
N VAL A 157 -1.34 4.02 -0.81
CA VAL A 157 -1.55 2.95 0.16
C VAL A 157 -1.77 3.57 1.52
N ASN A 158 -2.90 3.28 2.17
CA ASN A 158 -3.09 3.52 3.59
C ASN A 158 -3.31 2.17 4.28
N VAL A 159 -2.63 1.97 5.40
CA VAL A 159 -2.82 0.80 6.25
C VAL A 159 -3.09 1.29 7.66
N ILE A 160 -4.29 1.04 8.15
CA ILE A 160 -4.68 1.29 9.55
C ILE A 160 -4.54 -0.01 10.32
N HIS A 161 -3.89 0.06 11.48
CA HIS A 161 -3.81 -1.03 12.45
C HIS A 161 -4.43 -0.54 13.77
N ASN A 162 -5.60 -1.04 14.09
CA ASN A 162 -6.23 -0.90 15.38
C ASN A 162 -5.77 -2.09 16.25
N VAL A 163 -4.71 -1.87 17.03
CA VAL A 163 -4.11 -2.93 17.86
C VAL A 163 -5.04 -3.37 18.98
N ASP A 164 -5.81 -2.43 19.52
CA ASP A 164 -6.69 -2.69 20.67
C ASP A 164 -7.87 -3.58 20.28
N GLU A 165 -8.31 -3.50 19.01
CA GLU A 165 -9.35 -4.38 18.44
C GLU A 165 -8.76 -5.55 17.63
N GLY A 166 -7.45 -5.58 17.42
CA GLY A 166 -6.79 -6.61 16.63
C GLY A 166 -7.17 -6.56 15.14
N GLU A 167 -7.41 -5.37 14.57
CA GLU A 167 -7.89 -5.23 13.20
C GLU A 167 -6.91 -4.46 12.31
N LEU A 168 -6.77 -4.95 11.08
CA LEU A 168 -6.04 -4.33 9.98
C LEU A 168 -7.01 -3.89 8.90
N THR A 169 -6.92 -2.64 8.46
CA THR A 169 -7.68 -2.12 7.32
C THR A 169 -6.73 -1.57 6.26
N VAL A 170 -6.90 -2.00 5.00
CA VAL A 170 -6.10 -1.53 3.86
C VAL A 170 -6.98 -0.73 2.89
N PHE A 171 -6.48 0.46 2.54
CA PHE A 171 -7.09 1.32 1.51
C PHE A 171 -6.12 1.48 0.34
N ILE A 172 -6.66 1.47 -0.87
CA ILE A 172 -5.94 1.82 -2.09
C ILE A 172 -6.66 2.99 -2.75
N ASN A 173 -5.91 4.07 -3.00
CA ASN A 173 -6.44 5.33 -3.56
C ASN A 173 -7.65 5.88 -2.78
N GLY A 174 -7.62 5.76 -1.45
CA GLY A 174 -8.68 6.22 -0.55
C GLY A 174 -9.85 5.26 -0.41
N ILE A 175 -9.93 4.19 -1.19
CA ILE A 175 -11.01 3.21 -1.15
C ILE A 175 -10.63 2.05 -0.23
N LYS A 176 -11.48 1.72 0.75
CA LYS A 176 -11.32 0.54 1.61
C LYS A 176 -11.40 -0.74 0.75
N LYS A 177 -10.34 -1.53 0.77
CA LYS A 177 -10.20 -2.73 -0.05
C LYS A 177 -10.13 -4.02 0.74
N TYR A 178 -9.65 -3.96 1.99
CA TYR A 178 -9.40 -5.18 2.74
C TYR A 178 -9.47 -4.92 4.25
N VAL A 179 -10.04 -5.86 4.97
CA VAL A 179 -10.06 -5.91 6.44
C VAL A 179 -9.66 -7.31 6.87
N LYS A 180 -8.83 -7.40 7.91
CA LYS A 180 -8.35 -8.67 8.45
C LYS A 180 -8.03 -8.52 9.93
N ASN A 181 -8.23 -9.59 10.70
CA ASN A 181 -7.70 -9.65 12.06
C ASN A 181 -6.18 -9.69 12.01
N ASP A 182 -5.53 -9.06 12.97
CA ASP A 182 -4.08 -9.12 13.13
C ASP A 182 -3.61 -10.51 13.62
N GLN A 183 -2.29 -10.67 13.82
CA GLN A 183 -1.69 -11.91 14.32
C GLN A 183 -1.24 -11.79 15.78
N GLY A 184 -1.97 -10.99 16.54
CA GLY A 184 -1.77 -10.79 17.97
C GLY A 184 -0.69 -9.75 18.32
N PRO A 185 -0.50 -9.54 19.63
CA PRO A 185 0.32 -8.46 20.14
C PRO A 185 1.80 -8.62 19.78
N GLY A 186 2.52 -7.53 19.86
CA GLY A 186 3.96 -7.48 19.61
C GLY A 186 4.50 -6.07 19.74
N ASP A 187 5.77 -5.93 19.48
CA ASP A 187 6.44 -4.64 19.28
C ASP A 187 6.45 -4.33 17.77
N LEU A 188 5.40 -3.65 17.35
CA LEU A 188 4.99 -3.54 15.96
C LEU A 188 5.60 -2.30 15.30
N TYR A 189 5.93 -2.39 14.02
CA TYR A 189 6.43 -1.26 13.24
C TYR A 189 6.18 -1.43 11.74
N PHE A 190 6.10 -0.31 11.04
CA PHE A 190 5.89 -0.27 9.60
C PHE A 190 7.21 -0.39 8.83
N LYS A 191 7.12 -1.07 7.68
CA LYS A 191 8.19 -1.12 6.69
C LYS A 191 7.62 -1.00 5.28
N CYS A 192 8.38 -0.38 4.38
CA CYS A 192 8.06 -0.37 2.95
C CYS A 192 9.34 -0.51 2.11
N GLY A 193 9.20 -0.98 0.89
CA GLY A 193 10.33 -1.23 -0.01
C GLY A 193 10.16 -2.52 -0.78
N VAL A 194 11.17 -3.37 -0.80
CA VAL A 194 11.14 -4.69 -1.43
C VAL A 194 11.68 -5.76 -0.48
N TYR A 195 10.92 -6.82 -0.29
CA TYR A 195 11.35 -8.03 0.42
C TYR A 195 10.91 -9.24 -0.39
N ALA A 196 11.87 -10.01 -0.91
CA ALA A 196 11.60 -11.16 -1.76
C ALA A 196 10.71 -12.18 -1.05
N ALA A 197 9.66 -12.64 -1.73
CA ALA A 197 8.80 -13.69 -1.22
C ALA A 197 9.51 -15.05 -1.24
N PRO A 198 9.04 -16.03 -0.43
CA PRO A 198 9.61 -17.37 -0.43
C PRO A 198 9.55 -18.10 -1.79
N ALA A 199 8.54 -17.75 -2.61
CA ALA A 199 8.34 -18.31 -3.94
C ALA A 199 7.76 -17.30 -4.92
N GLY A 200 8.04 -17.48 -6.21
CA GLY A 200 7.48 -16.65 -7.29
C GLY A 200 8.16 -15.29 -7.44
N SER A 201 9.32 -15.07 -6.82
CA SER A 201 10.09 -13.84 -6.97
C SER A 201 10.73 -13.75 -8.35
N SER A 202 10.57 -12.59 -9.02
CA SER A 202 11.29 -12.27 -10.26
C SER A 202 12.78 -12.05 -9.96
N LYS A 203 13.64 -12.21 -11.01
CA LYS A 203 15.10 -12.01 -10.85
C LYS A 203 15.44 -10.65 -10.24
N TYR A 204 14.77 -9.62 -10.71
CA TYR A 204 14.85 -8.24 -10.24
C TYR A 204 13.50 -7.82 -9.67
N MET A 205 13.51 -7.17 -8.52
CA MET A 205 12.31 -6.64 -7.85
C MET A 205 12.57 -5.22 -7.43
N GLU A 206 11.65 -4.33 -7.78
CA GLU A 206 11.73 -2.89 -7.48
C GLU A 206 10.40 -2.37 -6.96
N SER A 207 10.47 -1.45 -5.99
CA SER A 207 9.37 -0.54 -5.68
C SER A 207 9.90 0.88 -5.48
N ARG A 208 9.04 1.85 -5.74
CA ARG A 208 9.32 3.25 -5.48
C ARG A 208 8.28 3.80 -4.53
N TRP A 209 8.74 4.68 -3.62
CA TRP A 209 7.90 5.26 -2.59
C TRP A 209 8.12 6.75 -2.47
N LYS A 210 7.02 7.51 -2.31
CA LYS A 210 7.06 8.94 -1.99
C LYS A 210 5.94 9.30 -1.02
N GLY A 211 6.08 10.45 -0.36
CA GLY A 211 5.06 10.97 0.54
C GLY A 211 4.74 10.04 1.72
N ILE A 212 5.74 9.32 2.25
CA ILE A 212 5.56 8.44 3.41
C ILE A 212 5.18 9.28 4.63
N LYS A 213 4.13 8.86 5.33
CA LYS A 213 3.64 9.50 6.55
C LYS A 213 3.20 8.43 7.54
N ILE A 214 3.33 8.75 8.83
CA ILE A 214 2.80 7.95 9.94
C ILE A 214 1.81 8.79 10.72
N PHE A 215 0.75 8.15 11.13
CA PHE A 215 -0.32 8.79 11.89
C PHE A 215 -0.67 7.94 13.12
N LYS A 216 -1.24 8.61 14.11
CA LYS A 216 -1.78 7.98 15.32
C LYS A 216 -3.13 8.60 15.66
N LYS A 217 -4.00 7.79 16.25
CA LYS A 217 -5.30 8.22 16.81
C LYS A 217 -5.41 7.77 18.25
#